data_05fa0a1c5b5ff2c19da0da16a2547536
#
_entry.id   05fa0a1c5b5ff2c19da0da16a2547536
#
_cell.length_a   1.000
_cell.length_b   1.000
_cell.length_c   1.000
_cell.angle_alpha   90.00
_cell.angle_beta   90.00
_cell.angle_gamma   90.00
#
_symmetry.space_group_name_H-M   'P 1'
#
loop_
_entity.id
_entity.type
_entity.pdbx_description
1 polymer ?
#
loop_
_entity_poly.entity_id
_entity_poly.type
_entity_poly.pdbx_seq_one_letter_code
_entity_poly.pdbx_strand_id
1 'polypeptide(L)'
;MLRPVSVIHHLVAAAVAATLLLGPAPAEAGCSKSVVLYNAYWCPYCKQVRAILARNHIKYSILDATTPQVQAIMLRKFGDTGVPRTVIGGVVVEGVDEARIKQLCRDSARERSAIVMTPEFPPPPHNGGTRAAAEAVGFPASAVP
;
A
#
# COMPACT_ATOMS: atom_id res chain seq x y z
N MET A 1 -51.19 40.09 6.82
CA MET A 1 -49.85 40.69 6.67
C MET A 1 -48.83 39.72 7.20
N LEU A 2 -48.24 38.94 6.36
CA LEU A 2 -47.17 37.94 6.71
C LEU A 2 -45.88 38.70 7.03
N ARG A 3 -45.34 38.52 8.24
CA ARG A 3 -44.11 39.19 8.68
C ARG A 3 -42.91 38.66 7.89
N PRO A 4 -42.16 39.51 7.19
CA PRO A 4 -41.05 39.09 6.31
C PRO A 4 -39.89 38.40 7.04
N VAL A 5 -39.78 38.57 8.36
CA VAL A 5 -38.73 37.94 9.19
C VAL A 5 -38.82 36.41 9.28
N SER A 6 -40.06 35.85 9.18
CA SER A 6 -40.24 34.40 9.29
C SER A 6 -39.75 33.63 8.07
N VAL A 7 -39.89 34.24 6.88
CA VAL A 7 -39.43 33.62 5.62
C VAL A 7 -37.92 33.56 5.53
N ILE A 8 -37.25 34.59 6.03
CA ILE A 8 -35.78 34.67 6.04
C ILE A 8 -35.18 33.58 6.94
N HIS A 9 -35.78 33.32 8.11
CA HIS A 9 -35.31 32.26 9.01
C HIS A 9 -35.45 30.87 8.41
N HIS A 10 -36.50 30.58 7.68
CA HIS A 10 -36.68 29.29 7.02
C HIS A 10 -35.72 29.11 5.83
N LEU A 11 -35.41 30.17 5.08
CA LEU A 11 -34.45 30.11 3.96
C LEU A 11 -33.03 29.93 4.45
N VAL A 12 -32.62 30.60 5.54
CA VAL A 12 -31.28 30.43 6.14
C VAL A 12 -31.13 29.04 6.75
N ALA A 13 -32.15 28.51 7.44
CA ALA A 13 -32.09 27.16 8.00
C ALA A 13 -31.99 26.07 6.91
N ALA A 14 -32.65 26.23 5.79
CA ALA A 14 -32.57 25.30 4.65
C ALA A 14 -31.19 25.34 3.98
N ALA A 15 -30.57 26.51 3.86
CA ALA A 15 -29.22 26.65 3.28
C ALA A 15 -28.14 26.02 4.14
N VAL A 16 -28.24 26.12 5.47
CA VAL A 16 -27.26 25.51 6.41
C VAL A 16 -27.41 23.98 6.42
N ALA A 17 -28.62 23.43 6.30
CA ALA A 17 -28.83 21.98 6.23
C ALA A 17 -28.25 21.35 4.96
N ALA A 18 -28.27 22.06 3.83
CA ALA A 18 -27.76 21.57 2.56
C ALA A 18 -26.21 21.48 2.55
N THR A 19 -25.51 22.35 3.28
CA THR A 19 -24.03 22.32 3.37
C THR A 19 -23.50 21.20 4.24
N LEU A 20 -24.29 20.66 5.18
CA LEU A 20 -23.88 19.55 6.05
C LEU A 20 -23.94 18.18 5.34
N LEU A 21 -24.59 18.07 4.19
CA LEU A 21 -24.66 16.83 3.41
C LEU A 21 -23.49 16.63 2.44
N LEU A 22 -22.69 17.68 2.16
CA LEU A 22 -21.41 17.52 1.47
C LEU A 22 -20.33 17.21 2.51
N GLY A 23 -20.34 16.00 3.03
CA GLY A 23 -19.22 15.48 3.81
C GLY A 23 -17.92 15.57 2.99
N PRO A 24 -16.77 15.72 3.63
CA PRO A 24 -15.49 15.67 2.92
C PRO A 24 -15.45 14.37 2.13
N ALA A 25 -15.23 14.49 0.81
CA ALA A 25 -14.99 13.32 -0.03
C ALA A 25 -13.89 12.47 0.64
N PRO A 26 -14.04 11.15 0.72
CA PRO A 26 -13.00 10.31 1.31
C PRO A 26 -11.70 10.63 0.59
N ALA A 27 -10.73 11.18 1.33
CA ALA A 27 -9.38 11.37 0.82
C ALA A 27 -8.93 9.99 0.34
N GLU A 28 -8.66 9.85 -0.96
CA GLU A 28 -8.20 8.59 -1.52
C GLU A 28 -6.95 8.18 -0.73
N ALA A 29 -7.12 7.15 0.09
CA ALA A 29 -6.05 6.66 0.93
C ALA A 29 -4.89 6.25 0.01
N GLY A 30 -3.75 6.88 0.19
CA GLY A 30 -2.54 6.51 -0.53
C GLY A 30 -2.25 5.02 -0.39
N CYS A 31 -1.32 4.52 -1.21
CA CYS A 31 -0.94 3.12 -1.24
C CYS A 31 -0.56 2.59 0.15
N SER A 32 -1.18 1.53 0.59
CA SER A 32 -0.90 0.92 1.89
C SER A 32 0.26 -0.10 1.84
N LYS A 33 0.66 -0.52 0.63
CA LYS A 33 1.82 -1.39 0.39
C LYS A 33 3.10 -0.55 0.34
N SER A 34 4.22 -1.19 0.64
CA SER A 34 5.53 -0.57 0.42
C SER A 34 5.75 -0.33 -1.07
N VAL A 35 6.18 0.87 -1.42
CA VAL A 35 6.48 1.26 -2.80
C VAL A 35 7.96 1.65 -2.90
N VAL A 36 8.67 1.01 -3.80
CA VAL A 36 10.10 1.27 -4.07
C VAL A 36 10.26 1.60 -5.55
N LEU A 37 10.86 2.74 -5.85
CA LEU A 37 11.17 3.18 -7.21
C LEU A 37 12.67 3.07 -7.47
N TYR A 38 13.06 2.22 -8.42
CA TYR A 38 14.38 2.21 -9.01
C TYR A 38 14.47 3.32 -10.05
N ASN A 39 15.29 4.33 -9.77
CA ASN A 39 15.32 5.61 -10.47
C ASN A 39 16.72 5.93 -10.96
N ALA A 40 16.81 6.59 -12.13
CA ALA A 40 18.02 7.27 -12.56
C ALA A 40 17.71 8.77 -12.73
N TYR A 41 18.64 9.64 -12.31
CA TYR A 41 18.41 11.11 -12.31
C TYR A 41 18.25 11.69 -13.71
N TRP A 42 18.89 11.11 -14.72
CA TRP A 42 18.85 11.52 -16.12
C TRP A 42 17.62 10.98 -16.89
N CYS A 43 16.89 10.01 -16.31
CA CYS A 43 15.80 9.32 -17.01
C CYS A 43 14.51 10.15 -17.03
N PRO A 44 13.97 10.57 -18.20
CA PRO A 44 12.75 11.34 -18.29
C PRO A 44 11.51 10.56 -17.86
N TYR A 45 11.47 9.26 -18.11
CA TYR A 45 10.37 8.38 -17.67
C TYR A 45 10.35 8.21 -16.16
N CYS A 46 11.50 8.23 -15.52
CA CYS A 46 11.57 8.22 -14.05
C CYS A 46 10.93 9.48 -13.46
N LYS A 47 11.10 10.66 -14.09
CA LYS A 47 10.42 11.89 -13.67
C LYS A 47 8.90 11.76 -13.80
N GLN A 48 8.41 11.11 -14.85
CA GLN A 48 6.97 10.88 -15.06
C GLN A 48 6.42 9.97 -13.95
N VAL A 49 7.08 8.87 -13.63
CA VAL A 49 6.64 7.97 -12.54
C VAL A 49 6.63 8.71 -11.21
N ARG A 50 7.64 9.51 -10.88
CA ARG A 50 7.65 10.31 -9.65
C ARG A 50 6.46 11.29 -9.61
N ALA A 51 6.13 11.93 -10.73
CA ALA A 51 4.98 12.82 -10.82
C ALA A 51 3.66 12.04 -10.62
N ILE A 52 3.54 10.83 -11.16
CA ILE A 52 2.40 9.93 -10.95
C ILE A 52 2.25 9.59 -9.47
N LEU A 53 3.31 9.17 -8.81
CA LEU A 53 3.29 8.81 -7.40
C LEU A 53 2.92 10.00 -6.52
N ALA A 54 3.49 11.19 -6.81
CA ALA A 54 3.22 12.42 -6.07
C ALA A 54 1.76 12.87 -6.18
N ARG A 55 1.20 12.95 -7.41
CA ARG A 55 -0.20 13.41 -7.62
C ARG A 55 -1.24 12.42 -7.08
N ASN A 56 -0.88 11.16 -6.92
CA ASN A 56 -1.74 10.14 -6.29
C ASN A 56 -1.46 9.96 -4.78
N HIS A 57 -0.68 10.86 -4.17
CA HIS A 57 -0.32 10.84 -2.75
C HIS A 57 0.29 9.51 -2.27
N ILE A 58 0.98 8.79 -3.18
CA ILE A 58 1.65 7.53 -2.89
C ILE A 58 3.02 7.79 -2.29
N LYS A 59 3.24 7.36 -1.05
CA LYS A 59 4.55 7.40 -0.40
C LYS A 59 5.44 6.31 -0.99
N TYR A 60 6.70 6.62 -1.27
CA TYR A 60 7.64 5.69 -1.87
C TYR A 60 9.07 5.95 -1.42
N SER A 61 9.90 4.92 -1.51
CA SER A 61 11.36 5.02 -1.35
C SER A 61 12.02 5.01 -2.72
N ILE A 62 13.15 5.74 -2.86
CA ILE A 62 13.93 5.78 -4.10
C ILE A 62 15.21 4.97 -3.89
N LEU A 63 15.53 4.10 -4.85
CA LEU A 63 16.83 3.48 -5.01
C LEU A 63 17.49 4.02 -6.28
N ASP A 64 18.69 4.55 -6.13
CA ASP A 64 19.47 5.09 -7.24
C ASP A 64 20.06 3.95 -8.07
N ALA A 65 19.45 3.68 -9.22
CA ALA A 65 19.86 2.63 -10.15
C ALA A 65 21.19 2.93 -10.89
N THR A 66 21.79 4.10 -10.68
CA THR A 66 23.11 4.41 -11.22
C THR A 66 24.24 3.89 -10.36
N THR A 67 23.96 3.49 -9.11
CA THR A 67 24.98 2.96 -8.19
C THR A 67 25.24 1.47 -8.45
N PRO A 68 26.52 1.02 -8.38
CA PRO A 68 26.85 -0.39 -8.61
C PRO A 68 26.12 -1.37 -7.69
N GLN A 69 25.89 -0.97 -6.43
CA GLN A 69 25.18 -1.78 -5.44
C GLN A 69 23.73 -2.03 -5.84
N VAL A 70 23.03 -0.99 -6.29
CA VAL A 70 21.63 -1.11 -6.73
C VAL A 70 21.55 -1.88 -8.05
N GLN A 71 22.49 -1.64 -8.99
CA GLN A 71 22.56 -2.41 -10.23
C GLN A 71 22.74 -3.91 -9.97
N ALA A 72 23.63 -4.28 -9.04
CA ALA A 72 23.81 -5.68 -8.65
C ALA A 72 22.53 -6.29 -8.04
N ILE A 73 21.77 -5.51 -7.27
CA ILE A 73 20.44 -5.93 -6.76
C ILE A 73 19.46 -6.12 -7.92
N MET A 74 19.40 -5.17 -8.86
CA MET A 74 18.50 -5.23 -10.00
C MET A 74 18.77 -6.43 -10.89
N LEU A 75 20.04 -6.68 -11.22
CA LEU A 75 20.45 -7.86 -12.00
C LEU A 75 20.01 -9.18 -11.35
N ARG A 76 20.19 -9.30 -10.02
CA ARG A 76 19.77 -10.52 -9.30
C ARG A 76 18.26 -10.67 -9.24
N LYS A 77 17.50 -9.56 -9.08
CA LYS A 77 16.05 -9.59 -8.89
C LYS A 77 15.27 -9.63 -10.20
N PHE A 78 15.77 -8.96 -11.22
CA PHE A 78 15.02 -8.69 -12.45
C PHE A 78 15.73 -9.17 -13.70
N GLY A 79 17.01 -9.51 -13.62
CA GLY A 79 17.84 -9.92 -14.76
C GLY A 79 18.42 -8.77 -15.59
N ASP A 80 18.03 -7.53 -15.31
CA ASP A 80 18.48 -6.33 -16.01
C ASP A 80 18.49 -5.09 -15.08
N THR A 81 18.96 -3.93 -15.60
CA THR A 81 19.02 -2.65 -14.88
C THR A 81 18.10 -1.58 -15.47
N GLY A 82 17.05 -1.99 -16.18
CA GLY A 82 16.09 -1.08 -16.81
C GLY A 82 15.34 -0.19 -15.82
N VAL A 83 15.22 1.10 -16.15
CA VAL A 83 14.50 2.10 -15.34
C VAL A 83 13.51 2.91 -16.19
N PRO A 84 12.42 3.41 -15.61
CA PRO A 84 11.97 3.24 -14.24
C PRO A 84 11.39 1.85 -13.96
N ARG A 85 11.61 1.38 -12.76
CA ARG A 85 10.98 0.15 -12.27
C ARG A 85 10.40 0.41 -10.89
N THR A 86 9.09 0.19 -10.73
CA THR A 86 8.37 0.42 -9.47
C THR A 86 7.96 -0.91 -8.87
N VAL A 87 8.32 -1.16 -7.62
CA VAL A 87 7.91 -2.37 -6.89
C VAL A 87 6.88 -1.99 -5.85
N ILE A 88 5.68 -2.57 -5.94
CA ILE A 88 4.54 -2.27 -5.06
C ILE A 88 4.12 -3.57 -4.36
N GLY A 89 4.39 -3.69 -3.06
CA GLY A 89 4.07 -4.89 -2.31
C GLY A 89 4.66 -6.17 -2.92
N GLY A 90 5.85 -6.08 -3.55
CA GLY A 90 6.51 -7.20 -4.22
C GLY A 90 6.18 -7.35 -5.71
N VAL A 91 5.13 -6.69 -6.22
CA VAL A 91 4.77 -6.72 -7.64
C VAL A 91 5.56 -5.66 -8.41
N VAL A 92 6.18 -6.06 -9.52
CA VAL A 92 6.99 -5.19 -10.37
C VAL A 92 6.12 -4.51 -11.42
N VAL A 93 6.28 -3.20 -11.57
CA VAL A 93 5.71 -2.38 -12.65
C VAL A 93 6.87 -1.76 -13.41
N GLU A 94 6.98 -2.08 -14.69
CA GLU A 94 8.03 -1.57 -15.58
C GLU A 94 7.53 -0.36 -16.37
N GLY A 95 8.41 0.62 -16.55
CA GLY A 95 8.09 1.82 -17.32
C GLY A 95 7.06 2.73 -16.63
N VAL A 96 6.25 3.40 -17.44
CA VAL A 96 5.26 4.38 -16.99
C VAL A 96 3.86 3.79 -17.15
N ASP A 97 3.39 3.11 -16.12
CA ASP A 97 2.05 2.52 -16.09
C ASP A 97 1.28 3.02 -14.85
N GLU A 98 0.65 4.19 -15.00
CA GLU A 98 -0.16 4.78 -13.93
C GLU A 98 -1.36 3.92 -13.56
N ALA A 99 -2.01 3.30 -14.53
CA ALA A 99 -3.20 2.50 -14.30
C ALA A 99 -2.86 1.29 -13.39
N ARG A 100 -1.76 0.62 -13.69
CA ARG A 100 -1.27 -0.52 -12.91
C ARG A 100 -0.83 -0.11 -11.51
N ILE A 101 -0.10 1.00 -11.38
CA ILE A 101 0.29 1.56 -10.08
C ILE A 101 -0.94 1.83 -9.21
N LYS A 102 -1.94 2.53 -9.75
CA LYS A 102 -3.19 2.83 -9.04
C LYS A 102 -3.98 1.57 -8.68
N GLN A 103 -4.04 0.61 -9.57
CA GLN A 103 -4.71 -0.67 -9.31
C GLN A 103 -4.09 -1.39 -8.11
N LEU A 104 -2.77 -1.59 -8.12
CA LEU A 104 -2.05 -2.28 -7.05
C LEU A 104 -2.21 -1.60 -5.68
N CYS A 105 -2.31 -0.25 -5.68
CA CYS A 105 -2.56 0.50 -4.46
C CYS A 105 -4.00 0.42 -3.97
N ARG A 106 -5.01 0.36 -4.88
CA ARG A 106 -6.42 0.16 -4.50
C ARG A 106 -6.69 -1.25 -3.98
N ASP A 107 -6.10 -2.26 -4.58
CA ASP A 107 -6.29 -3.65 -4.15
C ASP A 107 -5.82 -3.84 -2.71
N SER A 108 -4.77 -3.13 -2.30
CA SER A 108 -4.30 -3.15 -0.91
C SER A 108 -5.26 -2.49 0.09
N ALA A 109 -6.03 -1.49 -0.31
CA ALA A 109 -7.05 -0.89 0.53
C ALA A 109 -8.25 -1.85 0.71
N ARG A 110 -8.62 -2.57 -0.36
CA ARG A 110 -9.67 -3.59 -0.34
C ARG A 110 -9.31 -4.78 0.57
N GLU A 111 -8.09 -5.27 0.51
CA GLU A 111 -7.62 -6.36 1.37
C GLU A 111 -7.75 -6.01 2.86
N ARG A 112 -7.38 -4.79 3.25
CA ARG A 112 -7.55 -4.34 4.64
C ARG A 112 -9.01 -4.30 5.07
N SER A 113 -9.89 -3.78 4.22
CA SER A 113 -11.33 -3.72 4.53
C SER A 113 -11.95 -5.11 4.66
N ALA A 114 -11.49 -6.08 3.87
CA ALA A 114 -11.95 -7.45 3.94
C ALA A 114 -11.49 -8.16 5.25
N ILE A 115 -10.26 -7.90 5.70
CA ILE A 115 -9.71 -8.47 6.94
C ILE A 115 -10.47 -7.96 8.18
N VAL A 116 -10.93 -6.70 8.15
CA VAL A 116 -11.73 -6.12 9.25
C VAL A 116 -13.14 -6.70 9.32
N MET A 117 -13.66 -7.26 8.22
CA MET A 117 -14.99 -7.85 8.14
C MET A 117 -15.03 -9.37 8.35
N THR A 118 -13.90 -10.05 8.46
CA THR A 118 -13.91 -11.47 8.83
C THR A 118 -14.14 -11.58 10.34
N PRO A 119 -15.21 -12.27 10.79
CA PRO A 119 -15.37 -12.56 12.21
C PRO A 119 -14.16 -13.37 12.67
N GLU A 120 -13.63 -12.96 13.78
CA GLU A 120 -12.59 -13.58 14.58
C GLU A 120 -12.48 -15.09 14.34
N PHE A 121 -11.35 -15.50 13.77
CA PHE A 121 -11.01 -16.91 13.68
C PHE A 121 -11.03 -17.49 15.10
N PRO A 122 -11.79 -18.56 15.40
CA PRO A 122 -11.81 -19.14 16.71
C PRO A 122 -10.36 -19.48 17.10
N PRO A 123 -9.94 -19.16 18.35
CA PRO A 123 -8.59 -19.49 18.78
C PRO A 123 -8.34 -20.97 18.56
N PRO A 124 -7.14 -21.38 18.13
CA PRO A 124 -6.81 -22.77 17.95
C PRO A 124 -7.09 -23.52 19.25
N PRO A 125 -7.63 -24.74 19.20
CA PRO A 125 -7.90 -25.53 20.41
C PRO A 125 -6.60 -25.62 21.19
N HIS A 126 -6.65 -25.20 22.46
CA HIS A 126 -5.56 -25.39 23.40
C HIS A 126 -5.46 -26.88 23.61
N ASN A 127 -4.67 -27.57 22.78
CA ASN A 127 -4.28 -28.94 23.07
C ASN A 127 -3.46 -28.89 24.33
N GLY A 128 -4.12 -29.20 25.45
CA GLY A 128 -3.51 -29.61 26.66
C GLY A 128 -2.76 -30.93 26.40
N GLY A 129 -1.72 -30.84 25.59
CA GLY A 129 -0.80 -31.93 25.28
C GLY A 129 0.25 -31.99 26.38
N THR A 130 0.00 -32.88 27.30
CA THR A 130 0.95 -33.51 28.20
C THR A 130 2.38 -33.51 27.66
N ARG A 131 3.25 -33.03 28.49
CA ARG A 131 4.71 -33.09 28.50
C ARG A 131 5.20 -34.54 28.49
N ALA A 132 5.04 -35.28 27.40
CA ALA A 132 5.54 -36.66 27.29
C ALA A 132 5.66 -37.07 25.81
N ALA A 133 6.53 -36.47 25.05
CA ALA A 133 7.01 -36.99 23.77
C ALA A 133 8.20 -36.15 23.21
N ALA A 134 9.13 -35.74 24.04
CA ALA A 134 10.36 -35.09 23.64
C ALA A 134 11.61 -35.92 23.95
N GLU A 135 11.46 -37.25 23.94
CA GLU A 135 12.57 -38.16 24.14
C GLU A 135 12.49 -39.30 23.13
N ALA A 136 12.73 -39.04 21.88
CA ALA A 136 13.06 -40.08 20.90
C ALA A 136 13.41 -39.47 19.52
N VAL A 137 14.38 -38.59 19.40
CA VAL A 137 15.17 -38.45 18.19
C VAL A 137 16.61 -38.14 18.58
N GLY A 138 17.36 -39.21 18.80
CA GLY A 138 18.80 -39.18 19.01
C GLY A 138 19.45 -38.68 17.71
N PHE A 139 20.08 -37.51 17.78
CA PHE A 139 21.08 -37.11 16.80
C PHE A 139 22.44 -37.68 17.19
N PRO A 140 23.12 -38.44 16.35
CA PRO A 140 24.49 -38.86 16.63
C PRO A 140 25.42 -37.65 16.47
N ALA A 141 26.04 -37.28 17.60
CA ALA A 141 27.21 -36.43 17.59
C ALA A 141 28.37 -37.26 17.04
N SER A 142 28.89 -36.97 15.87
CA SER A 142 30.27 -37.18 15.43
C SER A 142 30.41 -37.01 13.92
N ALA A 143 31.08 -35.95 13.51
CA ALA A 143 32.22 -35.98 12.61
C ALA A 143 32.53 -34.58 12.11
N VAL A 144 33.48 -33.93 12.75
CA VAL A 144 34.32 -32.88 12.17
C VAL A 144 35.69 -33.51 12.01
N PRO A 145 36.28 -33.47 10.84
CA PRO A 145 37.71 -33.29 10.71
C PRO A 145 38.10 -31.87 10.38
#